data_c60948d11dc1d2eb7c322c2893fd52cb
#
_entry.id   c60948d11dc1d2eb7c322c2893fd52cb
#
_cell.length_a   1.000
_cell.length_b   1.000
_cell.length_c   1.000
_cell.angle_alpha   90.00
_cell.angle_beta   90.00
_cell.angle_gamma   90.00
#
_symmetry.space_group_name_H-M   'P 1'
#
loop_
_entity.id
_entity.type
_entity.pdbx_description
1 polymer ?
#
loop_
_entity_poly.entity_id
_entity_poly.type
_entity_poly.pdbx_seq_one_letter_code
_entity_poly.pdbx_strand_id
1 'polypeptide(L)' 'VSSPGLERPIIEYSDYKRFIGSKVKIKLINKYENKIRFTGLIKECLDKKITFIDKKDDKILIVPVTAIDEAKLVFSDF' A
#
# COMPACT_ATOMS: atom_id res chain seq x y z
N VAL A 1 -26.05 -2.18 -9.43
CA VAL A 1 -25.51 -2.05 -9.33
C VAL A 1 -24.48 -1.77 -8.84
N SER A 2 -23.79 -1.82 -8.70
CA SER A 2 -22.95 -1.86 -8.25
C SER A 2 -22.08 -0.97 -7.87
N SER A 3 -21.45 -1.07 -7.02
CA SER A 3 -20.63 -0.24 -6.57
C SER A 3 -19.54 -0.09 -7.31
N PRO A 4 -19.12 0.89 -7.56
CA PRO A 4 -18.03 1.15 -8.21
C PRO A 4 -16.89 0.78 -7.56
N GLY A 5 -16.21 -0.02 -7.91
CA GLY A 5 -15.05 -0.36 -7.34
C GLY A 5 -14.09 0.71 -7.44
N LEU A 6 -13.93 1.41 -6.43
CA LEU A 6 -12.98 2.47 -6.41
C LEU A 6 -11.59 2.01 -6.05
N GLU A 7 -11.39 0.73 -5.85
CA GLU A 7 -10.08 0.22 -5.54
C GLU A 7 -9.41 -0.25 -6.81
N ARG A 8 -8.19 0.16 -7.00
CA ARG A 8 -7.46 -0.22 -8.19
C ARG A 8 -6.26 -1.06 -7.78
N PRO A 9 -6.10 -2.27 -8.30
CA PRO A 9 -4.98 -3.10 -7.90
C PRO A 9 -3.67 -2.55 -8.43
N ILE A 10 -2.63 -2.67 -7.64
CA ILE A 10 -1.30 -2.29 -8.05
C ILE A 10 -0.54 -3.57 -8.30
N ILE A 11 -0.07 -3.75 -9.51
CA ILE A 11 0.58 -4.99 -9.87
C ILE A 11 2.08 -4.82 -10.02
N GLU A 12 2.51 -3.75 -10.61
CA GLU A 12 3.92 -3.57 -10.87
C GLU A 12 4.57 -2.61 -9.89
N TYR A 13 5.87 -2.80 -9.70
CA TYR A 13 6.61 -1.94 -8.80
C TYR A 13 6.54 -0.49 -9.25
N SER A 14 6.58 -0.25 -10.55
CA SER A 14 6.54 1.11 -11.03
C SER A 14 5.21 1.79 -10.70
N ASP A 15 4.16 1.02 -10.50
CA ASP A 15 2.88 1.61 -10.13
C ASP A 15 2.98 2.24 -8.75
N TYR A 16 3.76 1.65 -7.85
CA TYR A 16 3.92 2.23 -6.53
C TYR A 16 4.57 3.61 -6.63
N LYS A 17 5.51 3.76 -7.53
CA LYS A 17 6.15 5.05 -7.69
C LYS A 17 5.18 6.09 -8.22
N ARG A 18 4.28 5.63 -9.10
CA ARG A 18 3.34 6.54 -9.68
C ARG A 18 2.36 7.05 -8.66
N PHE A 19 2.04 6.25 -7.65
CA PHE A 19 1.03 6.59 -6.69
C PHE A 19 1.61 7.05 -5.35
N ILE A 20 2.84 7.56 -5.37
CA ILE A 20 3.42 8.09 -4.16
C ILE A 20 2.52 9.22 -3.66
N GLY A 21 2.22 9.18 -2.38
CA GLY A 21 1.34 10.16 -1.78
C GLY A 21 -0.12 9.72 -1.74
N SER A 22 -0.41 8.58 -2.33
CA SER A 22 -1.78 8.09 -2.36
C SER A 22 -1.99 7.03 -1.29
N LYS A 23 -3.21 6.93 -0.83
CA LYS A 23 -3.55 5.94 0.18
C LYS A 23 -3.71 4.59 -0.48
N VAL A 24 -3.13 3.57 0.11
CA VAL A 24 -3.19 2.23 -0.45
C VAL A 24 -3.46 1.23 0.65
N LYS A 25 -4.06 0.12 0.26
CA LYS A 25 -4.25 -1.02 1.15
C LYS A 25 -3.26 -2.08 0.74
N ILE A 26 -2.53 -2.59 1.71
CA ILE A 26 -1.49 -3.57 1.45
C ILE A 26 -1.83 -4.88 2.15
N LYS A 27 -1.66 -5.98 1.44
CA LYS A 27 -1.83 -7.29 2.03
C LYS A 27 -0.48 -7.99 1.92
N LEU A 28 0.02 -8.48 3.02
CA LEU A 28 1.32 -9.12 3.05
C LEU A 28 1.19 -10.63 2.94
N ILE A 29 2.23 -11.26 2.44
CA ILE A 29 2.24 -12.70 2.30
C ILE A 29 2.34 -13.34 3.67
N ASN A 30 3.18 -12.78 4.53
CA ASN A 30 3.35 -13.28 5.88
C ASN A 30 3.06 -12.19 6.87
N LYS A 31 2.77 -12.57 8.10
CA LYS A 31 2.53 -11.58 9.13
C LYS A 31 3.77 -10.74 9.36
N TYR A 32 3.57 -9.46 9.45
CA TYR A 32 4.68 -8.55 9.69
C TYR A 32 4.22 -7.71 10.88
N GLU A 33 4.89 -7.85 12.00
CA GLU A 33 4.54 -7.15 13.24
C GLU A 33 3.09 -7.47 13.60
N ASN A 34 2.72 -8.74 13.45
CA ASN A 34 1.37 -9.20 13.80
C ASN A 34 0.30 -8.62 12.89
N LYS A 35 0.67 -8.14 11.73
CA LYS A 35 -0.29 -7.60 10.80
C LYS A 35 -0.11 -8.23 9.45
N ILE A 36 -1.19 -8.62 8.82
CA ILE A 36 -1.14 -9.13 7.47
C ILE A 36 -1.58 -8.03 6.52
N ARG A 37 -2.49 -7.19 6.94
CA ARG A 37 -2.99 -6.11 6.09
C ARG A 37 -2.89 -4.80 6.82
N PHE A 38 -2.63 -3.76 6.10
CA PHE A 38 -2.62 -2.42 6.69
C PHE A 38 -2.92 -1.40 5.61
N THR A 39 -3.26 -0.21 6.02
CA THR A 39 -3.55 0.88 5.11
C THR A 39 -2.63 2.04 5.46
N GLY A 40 -2.04 2.62 4.45
CA GLY A 40 -1.15 3.75 4.67
C GLY A 40 -0.90 4.49 3.38
N LEU A 41 -0.05 5.50 3.45
CA LEU A 41 0.31 6.26 2.27
C LEU A 41 1.68 5.83 1.79
N ILE A 42 1.87 5.85 0.49
CA ILE A 42 3.16 5.54 -0.07
C ILE A 42 4.01 6.81 0.04
N LYS A 43 5.13 6.70 0.72
CA LYS A 43 6.02 7.84 0.87
C LYS A 43 7.07 7.83 -0.22
N GLU A 44 7.70 6.70 -0.43
CA GLU A 44 8.69 6.62 -1.49
C GLU A 44 8.97 5.16 -1.80
N CYS A 45 9.59 4.92 -2.91
CA CYS A 45 9.95 3.59 -3.34
C CYS A 45 11.41 3.57 -3.72
N LEU A 46 12.16 2.61 -3.20
CA LEU A 46 13.57 2.52 -3.50
C LEU A 46 14.00 1.07 -3.41
N ASP A 47 14.77 0.60 -4.39
CA ASP A 47 15.31 -0.76 -4.38
C ASP A 47 14.21 -1.79 -4.17
N LYS A 48 13.10 -1.61 -4.84
CA LYS A 48 11.97 -2.52 -4.74
C LYS A 48 11.43 -2.61 -3.32
N LYS A 49 11.68 -1.60 -2.52
CA LYS A 49 11.10 -1.50 -1.20
C LYS A 49 10.23 -0.27 -1.18
N ILE A 50 9.12 -0.39 -0.52
CA ILE A 50 8.17 0.69 -0.48
C ILE A 50 8.03 1.21 0.93
N THR A 51 8.15 2.50 1.08
CA THR A 51 8.02 3.13 2.39
C THR A 51 6.60 3.60 2.55
N PHE A 52 5.94 3.10 3.58
CA PHE A 52 4.57 3.50 3.85
C PHE A 52 4.51 4.31 5.14
N ILE A 53 3.56 5.21 5.22
CA ILE A 53 3.33 5.98 6.43
C ILE A 53 1.98 5.56 6.97
N ASP A 54 1.96 5.08 8.20
CA ASP A 54 0.73 4.69 8.85
C ASP A 54 0.10 5.94 9.44
N LYS A 55 -1.04 6.33 8.93
CA LYS A 55 -1.66 7.54 9.37
C LYS A 55 -2.10 7.49 10.82
N LYS A 56 -2.34 6.31 11.34
CA LYS A 56 -2.79 6.19 12.68
C LYS A 56 -1.71 6.53 13.67
N ASP A 57 -0.51 6.00 13.47
CA ASP A 57 0.58 6.19 14.39
C ASP A 57 1.68 7.05 13.84
N ASP A 58 1.54 7.53 12.63
CA ASP A 58 2.59 8.32 12.02
C ASP A 58 3.87 7.55 11.98
N LYS A 59 3.81 6.25 11.82
CA LYS A 59 4.99 5.42 11.78
C LYS A 59 5.36 5.10 10.35
N ILE A 60 6.66 4.99 10.13
CA ILE A 60 7.15 4.63 8.80
C ILE A 60 7.42 3.14 8.78
N LEU A 61 6.93 2.49 7.74
CA LEU A 61 7.09 1.07 7.60
C LEU A 61 7.66 0.79 6.22
N ILE A 62 8.78 0.10 6.16
CA ILE A 62 9.40 -0.22 4.89
C ILE A 62 9.20 -1.70 4.61
N VAL A 63 8.56 -2.00 3.50
CA VAL A 63 8.22 -3.37 3.15
C VAL A 63 8.70 -3.63 1.72
N PRO A 64 9.42 -4.70 1.50
CA PRO A 64 9.86 -5.03 0.15
C PRO A 64 8.67 -5.46 -0.70
N VAL A 65 8.72 -5.14 -1.98
CA VAL A 65 7.61 -5.46 -2.86
C VAL A 65 7.40 -6.98 -2.92
N THR A 66 8.44 -7.76 -2.67
CA THR A 66 8.32 -9.21 -2.71
C THR A 66 7.55 -9.77 -1.52
N ALA A 67 7.42 -9.00 -0.45
CA ALA A 67 6.65 -9.44 0.70
C ALA A 67 5.19 -9.06 0.60
N ILE A 68 4.85 -8.30 -0.42
CA ILE A 68 3.48 -7.84 -0.59
C ILE A 68 2.73 -8.84 -1.46
N ASP A 69 1.63 -9.35 -0.94
CA ASP A 69 0.79 -10.28 -1.68
C ASP A 69 -0.12 -9.49 -2.62
N GLU A 70 -0.75 -8.47 -2.09
CA GLU A 70 -1.63 -7.64 -2.88
C GLU A 70 -1.55 -6.20 -2.44
N ALA A 71 -1.74 -5.30 -3.34
CA ALA A 71 -1.80 -3.88 -3.01
C ALA A 71 -2.90 -3.25 -3.84
N LYS A 72 -3.66 -2.37 -3.24
CA LYS A 72 -4.75 -1.71 -3.93
C LYS A 72 -4.75 -0.24 -3.61
N LEU A 73 -5.02 0.56 -4.62
CA LEU A 73 -5.12 1.99 -4.45
C LEU A 73 -6.50 2.32 -3.90
N VAL A 74 -6.57 3.11 -2.86
CA VAL A 74 -7.84 3.47 -2.25
C VAL A 74 -8.17 4.90 -2.62
N PHE A 75 -9.31 5.10 -3.25
CA PHE A 75 -9.74 6.44 -3.57
C PHE A 75 -10.71 6.83 -2.48
N SER A 76 -10.26 7.74 -1.58
CA SER A 76 -11.09 8.11 -0.53
C SER A 76 -11.93 9.21 -0.92
N ASP A 77 -13.16 9.22 -0.65
CA ASP A 77 -13.92 10.21 -0.92
C ASP A 77 -14.27 10.94 0.00
N PHE A 78 -13.93 11.41 0.53
CA PHE A 78 -14.24 12.14 1.53
C PHE A 78 -15.01 11.68 2.18
#